data_9cc3c6176c11933fb72d8bee8ba742f0
#
_entry.id   9cc3c6176c11933fb72d8bee8ba742f0
#
_cell.length_a   1.000
_cell.length_b   1.000
_cell.length_c   1.000
_cell.angle_alpha   90.00
_cell.angle_beta   90.00
_cell.angle_gamma   90.00
#
_symmetry.space_group_name_H-M   'P 1'
#
loop_
_entity.id
_entity.type
_entity.pdbx_description
1 polymer ?
#
loop_
_entity_poly.entity_id
_entity_poly.type
_entity_poly.pdbx_seq_one_letter_code
_entity_poly.pdbx_strand_id
1 'polypeptide(L)'
;MPQQPTLRTPTEGRTIAVVGDVYRFLATGDDTNGKYAMFEAIVPPGGGPPPHVHSREEEGFFILEGEITFTIDSKRVVATAGMFANMPVGTPHSFRN
;
A
#
# COMPACT_ATOMS: atom_id res chain seq x y z
N MET A 1 -13.94 -5.74 -24.20
CA MET A 1 -12.61 -6.27 -24.50
C MET A 1 -12.14 -7.18 -23.37
N PRO A 2 -11.61 -8.33 -23.68
CA PRO A 2 -11.05 -9.16 -22.62
C PRO A 2 -9.86 -8.46 -21.96
N GLN A 3 -9.71 -8.68 -20.68
CA GLN A 3 -8.61 -8.16 -19.91
C GLN A 3 -7.31 -8.83 -20.34
N GLN A 4 -6.26 -8.05 -20.53
CA GLN A 4 -4.93 -8.57 -20.88
C GLN A 4 -4.13 -8.81 -19.61
N PRO A 5 -3.21 -9.80 -19.61
CA PRO A 5 -2.29 -9.97 -18.50
C PRO A 5 -1.40 -8.73 -18.32
N THR A 6 -1.07 -8.42 -17.07
CA THR A 6 -0.16 -7.32 -16.73
C THR A 6 1.14 -7.91 -16.20
N LEU A 7 2.27 -7.52 -16.79
CA LEU A 7 3.59 -7.93 -16.37
C LEU A 7 4.44 -6.69 -16.10
N ARG A 8 5.14 -6.66 -14.97
CA ARG A 8 6.03 -5.56 -14.61
C ARG A 8 7.38 -6.12 -14.19
N THR A 9 8.44 -5.62 -14.79
CA THR A 9 9.79 -5.87 -14.31
C THR A 9 10.06 -5.02 -13.06
N PRO A 10 11.16 -5.26 -12.33
CA PRO A 10 11.44 -4.47 -11.12
C PRO A 10 11.58 -2.96 -11.33
N THR A 11 11.82 -2.51 -12.56
CA THR A 11 12.01 -1.08 -12.87
C THR A 11 10.85 -0.46 -13.64
N GLU A 12 9.84 -1.25 -14.01
CA GLU A 12 8.69 -0.75 -14.75
C GLU A 12 7.57 -0.30 -13.81
N GLY A 13 6.68 0.52 -14.34
CA GLY A 13 5.52 1.03 -13.64
C GLY A 13 5.63 2.53 -13.42
N ARG A 14 4.47 3.18 -13.47
CA ARG A 14 4.38 4.61 -13.22
C ARG A 14 4.73 4.89 -11.76
N THR A 15 5.59 5.89 -11.55
CA THR A 15 6.03 6.29 -10.22
C THR A 15 5.52 7.68 -9.91
N ILE A 16 4.97 7.86 -8.71
CA ILE A 16 4.54 9.17 -8.22
C ILE A 16 5.10 9.40 -6.82
N ALA A 17 5.31 10.67 -6.48
CA ALA A 17 5.72 11.09 -5.14
C ALA A 17 4.52 11.73 -4.44
N VAL A 18 4.26 11.29 -3.21
CA VAL A 18 3.14 11.81 -2.40
C VAL A 18 3.66 12.11 -1.00
N VAL A 19 3.80 13.41 -0.67
CA VAL A 19 4.23 13.89 0.65
C VAL A 19 5.51 13.18 1.12
N GLY A 20 6.48 13.06 0.21
CA GLY A 20 7.78 12.43 0.52
C GLY A 20 7.83 10.92 0.29
N ASP A 21 6.70 10.24 0.28
CA ASP A 21 6.64 8.82 -0.08
C ASP A 21 6.68 8.67 -1.59
N VAL A 22 7.21 7.55 -2.06
CA VAL A 22 7.26 7.24 -3.50
C VAL A 22 6.49 5.96 -3.75
N TYR A 23 5.56 6.01 -4.70
CA TYR A 23 4.73 4.87 -5.09
C TYR A 23 5.02 4.48 -6.52
N ARG A 24 5.29 3.19 -6.74
CA ARG A 24 5.43 2.62 -8.07
C ARG A 24 4.27 1.67 -8.33
N PHE A 25 3.45 1.97 -9.32
CA PHE A 25 2.25 1.17 -9.60
C PHE A 25 2.62 -0.12 -10.33
N LEU A 26 2.16 -1.23 -9.80
CA LEU A 26 2.30 -2.55 -10.38
C LEU A 26 1.05 -2.94 -11.16
N ALA A 27 -0.13 -2.59 -10.64
CA ALA A 27 -1.40 -2.76 -11.32
C ALA A 27 -2.36 -1.65 -10.90
N THR A 28 -3.07 -1.09 -11.85
CA THR A 28 -4.08 -0.05 -11.58
C THR A 28 -5.48 -0.63 -11.75
N GLY A 29 -6.50 0.14 -11.37
CA GLY A 29 -7.89 -0.23 -11.63
C GLY A 29 -8.15 -0.48 -13.10
N ASP A 30 -7.50 0.26 -13.99
CA ASP A 30 -7.65 0.05 -15.44
C ASP A 30 -7.07 -1.31 -15.88
N ASP A 31 -5.98 -1.76 -15.26
CA ASP A 31 -5.38 -3.05 -15.57
C ASP A 31 -6.23 -4.22 -15.10
N THR A 32 -7.02 -4.04 -14.05
CA THR A 32 -7.71 -5.12 -13.36
C THR A 32 -9.24 -5.07 -13.49
N ASN A 33 -9.76 -4.22 -14.37
CA ASN A 33 -11.21 -3.95 -14.50
C ASN A 33 -11.83 -3.50 -13.17
N GLY A 34 -11.10 -2.67 -12.42
CA GLY A 34 -11.57 -2.10 -11.17
C GLY A 34 -11.55 -3.03 -9.97
N LYS A 35 -10.96 -4.22 -10.09
CA LYS A 35 -10.96 -5.20 -9.01
C LYS A 35 -9.99 -4.87 -7.89
N TYR A 36 -8.81 -4.39 -8.24
CA TYR A 36 -7.78 -3.99 -7.27
C TYR A 36 -6.75 -3.08 -7.92
N ALA A 37 -5.97 -2.44 -7.08
CA ALA A 37 -4.74 -1.76 -7.48
C ALA A 37 -3.61 -2.28 -6.58
N MET A 38 -2.41 -2.35 -7.12
CA MET A 38 -1.25 -2.80 -6.37
C MET A 38 -0.07 -1.87 -6.65
N PHE A 39 0.64 -1.49 -5.61
CA PHE A 39 1.82 -0.65 -5.77
C PHE A 39 2.86 -0.96 -4.71
N GLU A 40 4.10 -0.63 -5.05
CA GLU A 40 5.22 -0.68 -4.12
C GLU A 40 5.39 0.73 -3.56
N ALA A 41 5.50 0.85 -2.24
CA ALA A 41 5.70 2.12 -1.58
C ALA A 41 7.09 2.17 -0.95
N ILE A 42 7.79 3.28 -1.17
CA ILE A 42 9.03 3.59 -0.48
C ILE A 42 8.71 4.71 0.49
N VAL A 43 8.79 4.42 1.78
CA VAL A 43 8.41 5.36 2.86
C VAL A 43 9.67 5.75 3.60
N PRO A 44 10.11 7.02 3.50
CA PRO A 44 11.31 7.46 4.20
C PRO A 44 11.09 7.49 5.72
N PRO A 45 12.18 7.55 6.52
CA PRO A 45 12.05 7.67 7.98
C PRO A 45 11.13 8.82 8.37
N GLY A 46 10.17 8.57 9.26
CA GLY A 46 9.16 9.53 9.68
C GLY A 46 8.00 9.69 8.71
N GLY A 47 8.04 9.06 7.53
CA GLY A 47 6.98 9.13 6.54
C GLY A 47 5.80 8.22 6.87
N GLY A 48 4.73 8.41 6.14
CA GLY A 48 3.48 7.67 6.25
C GLY A 48 2.27 8.59 6.22
N PRO A 49 1.13 8.08 5.81
CA PRO A 49 -0.08 8.90 5.74
C PRO A 49 -0.64 9.17 7.14
N PRO A 50 -1.39 10.27 7.31
CA PRO A 50 -2.15 10.49 8.53
C PRO A 50 -3.24 9.42 8.70
N PRO A 51 -3.86 9.31 9.90
CA PRO A 51 -4.96 8.38 10.11
C PRO A 51 -6.07 8.58 9.08
N HIS A 52 -6.57 7.49 8.54
CA HIS A 52 -7.64 7.51 7.53
C HIS A 52 -8.44 6.21 7.60
N VAL A 53 -9.57 6.21 6.89
CA VAL A 53 -10.44 5.06 6.80
C VAL A 53 -10.94 4.95 5.36
N HIS A 54 -10.96 3.73 4.85
CA HIS A 54 -11.54 3.45 3.53
C HIS A 54 -12.96 2.91 3.69
N SER A 55 -13.90 3.48 2.94
CA SER A 55 -15.30 3.09 3.00
C SER A 55 -15.67 2.01 1.99
N ARG A 56 -14.82 1.74 1.01
CA ARG A 56 -15.08 0.80 -0.08
C ARG A 56 -14.01 -0.25 -0.29
N GLU A 57 -12.79 0.01 0.15
CA GLU A 57 -11.64 -0.81 -0.18
C GLU A 57 -11.07 -1.47 1.05
N GLU A 58 -10.62 -2.68 0.83
CA GLU A 58 -9.75 -3.39 1.73
C GLU A 58 -8.32 -3.11 1.30
N GLU A 59 -7.39 -3.00 2.25
CA GLU A 59 -6.00 -2.67 1.93
C GLU A 59 -5.06 -3.64 2.61
N GLY A 60 -4.26 -4.34 1.80
CA GLY A 60 -3.25 -5.27 2.28
C GLY A 60 -1.86 -4.68 2.16
N PHE A 61 -1.02 -4.93 3.16
CA PHE A 61 0.37 -4.48 3.21
C PHE A 61 1.29 -5.66 3.43
N PHE A 62 2.28 -5.82 2.55
CA PHE A 62 3.35 -6.79 2.73
C PHE A 62 4.66 -6.02 2.86
N ILE A 63 5.39 -6.25 3.95
CA ILE A 63 6.61 -5.53 4.26
C ILE A 63 7.79 -6.23 3.59
N LEU A 64 8.45 -5.56 2.66
CA LEU A 64 9.60 -6.09 1.93
C LEU A 64 10.91 -5.85 2.70
N GLU A 65 11.06 -4.65 3.24
CA GLU A 65 12.27 -4.25 3.96
C GLU A 65 11.90 -3.28 5.07
N GLY A 66 12.71 -3.25 6.11
CA GLY A 66 12.59 -2.28 7.18
C GLY A 66 11.51 -2.61 8.18
N GLU A 67 11.03 -1.55 8.82
CA GLU A 67 10.07 -1.65 9.91
C GLU A 67 9.04 -0.54 9.79
N ILE A 68 7.76 -0.92 9.87
CA ILE A 68 6.64 0.02 9.80
C ILE A 68 5.79 -0.16 11.05
N THR A 69 5.47 0.94 11.72
CA THR A 69 4.53 0.92 12.83
C THR A 69 3.15 1.27 12.31
N PHE A 70 2.21 0.34 12.44
CA PHE A 70 0.81 0.57 12.13
C PHE A 70 0.07 0.98 13.38
N THR A 71 -0.83 1.94 13.23
CA THR A 71 -1.83 2.25 14.26
C THR A 71 -3.18 1.82 13.71
N ILE A 72 -3.78 0.82 14.34
CA ILE A 72 -5.04 0.21 13.92
C ILE A 72 -6.02 0.32 15.07
N ASP A 73 -7.10 1.11 14.91
CA ASP A 73 -8.08 1.35 15.97
C ASP A 73 -7.41 1.72 17.29
N SER A 74 -6.43 2.61 17.28
CA SER A 74 -5.67 3.06 18.47
C SER A 74 -4.64 2.06 19.00
N LYS A 75 -4.49 0.89 18.38
CA LYS A 75 -3.45 -0.07 18.76
C LYS A 75 -2.25 0.08 17.84
N ARG A 76 -1.05 0.04 18.42
CA ARG A 76 0.19 0.08 17.64
C ARG A 76 0.71 -1.33 17.43
N VAL A 77 1.05 -1.63 16.19
CA VAL A 77 1.63 -2.91 15.80
C VAL A 77 2.86 -2.63 14.94
N VAL A 78 3.99 -3.19 15.32
CA VAL A 78 5.23 -3.07 14.55
C VAL A 78 5.31 -4.23 13.57
N ALA A 79 5.42 -3.91 12.29
CA ALA A 79 5.55 -4.89 11.23
C ALA A 79 6.97 -4.83 10.64
N THR A 80 7.62 -5.97 10.52
CA THR A 80 8.95 -6.10 9.94
C THR A 80 8.92 -6.90 8.65
N ALA A 81 10.05 -7.00 7.94
CA ALA A 81 10.13 -7.68 6.67
C ALA A 81 9.54 -9.09 6.72
N GLY A 82 8.72 -9.42 5.73
CA GLY A 82 8.03 -10.70 5.64
C GLY A 82 6.66 -10.74 6.31
N MET A 83 6.28 -9.69 7.04
CA MET A 83 4.97 -9.62 7.68
C MET A 83 3.92 -9.07 6.74
N PHE A 84 2.68 -9.50 6.93
CA PHE A 84 1.52 -9.02 6.17
C PHE A 84 0.48 -8.46 7.14
N ALA A 85 -0.10 -7.32 6.77
CA ALA A 85 -1.20 -6.73 7.51
C ALA A 85 -2.34 -6.40 6.56
N ASN A 86 -3.56 -6.68 6.94
CA ASN A 86 -4.74 -6.35 6.16
C ASN A 86 -5.67 -5.43 6.94
N MET A 87 -6.07 -4.33 6.29
CA MET A 87 -7.01 -3.37 6.86
C MET A 87 -8.37 -3.57 6.21
N PRO A 88 -9.34 -4.16 6.92
CA PRO A 88 -10.69 -4.30 6.40
C PRO A 88 -11.34 -2.95 6.12
N VAL A 89 -12.37 -2.96 5.29
CA VAL A 89 -13.18 -1.77 5.04
C VAL A 89 -13.71 -1.22 6.37
N GLY A 90 -13.61 0.09 6.54
CA GLY A 90 -14.12 0.76 7.73
C GLY A 90 -13.19 0.76 8.94
N THR A 91 -11.98 0.21 8.81
CA THR A 91 -11.01 0.21 9.91
C THR A 91 -10.13 1.47 9.84
N PRO A 92 -10.21 2.36 10.83
CA PRO A 92 -9.30 3.51 10.88
C PRO A 92 -7.85 3.04 11.07
N HIS A 93 -6.95 3.54 10.25
CA HIS A 93 -5.56 3.13 10.32
C HIS A 93 -4.60 4.21 9.82
N SER A 94 -3.36 4.09 10.25
CA SER A 94 -2.23 4.87 9.74
C SER A 94 -0.97 4.02 9.86
N PHE A 95 0.08 4.43 9.18
CA PHE A 95 1.37 3.80 9.39
C PHE A 95 2.49 4.85 9.34
N ARG A 96 3.61 4.49 9.94
CA ARG A 96 4.78 5.36 9.97
C ARG A 96 6.05 4.52 9.96
N ASN A 97 7.01 5.01 9.21
CA ASN A 97 8.36 4.44 9.23
C ASN A 97 9.17 4.99 10.40
#